data_4b6bcc7a722dcf910b4b93b287a734c6
#
_entry.id   4b6bcc7a722dcf910b4b93b287a734c6
#
_cell.length_a   1.000
_cell.length_b   1.000
_cell.length_c   1.000
_cell.angle_alpha   90.00
_cell.angle_beta   90.00
_cell.angle_gamma   90.00
#
_symmetry.space_group_name_H-M   'P 1'
#
loop_
_entity.id
_entity.type
_entity.pdbx_description
1 polymer ?
#
loop_
_entity_poly.entity_id
_entity_poly.type
_entity_poly.pdbx_seq_one_letter_code
_entity_poly.pdbx_strand_id
1 'polypeptide(L)'
;VNPNLFVVRELPEAELREEVRRVLALVHEVLPASAEVREVGSTAVPGVIGKGDIDLLARAPKEHFDALRAALDARFERNPDQLSNAQYQGYRVLSTLDVAIQATVQGGPYDDFVEFLDALSSDPSEVRAYNALKRAWNGLPMSDYRLAKSAFIRRVLERRGARS
;
A
#
# COMPACT_ATOMS: atom_id res chain seq x y z
N VAL A 1 6.26 20.98 -3.48
CA VAL A 1 6.07 20.32 -2.17
C VAL A 1 7.39 19.66 -1.79
N ASN A 2 7.85 19.89 -0.56
CA ASN A 2 9.09 19.28 -0.07
C ASN A 2 8.88 17.77 0.10
N PRO A 3 9.58 16.89 -0.65
CA PRO A 3 9.38 15.44 -0.60
C PRO A 3 9.76 14.80 0.74
N ASN A 4 10.47 15.55 1.58
CA ASN A 4 10.89 15.09 2.90
C ASN A 4 9.83 15.29 3.99
N LEU A 5 8.70 15.93 3.67
CA LEU A 5 7.61 16.17 4.60
C LEU A 5 6.42 15.27 4.29
N PHE A 6 5.78 14.77 5.33
CA PHE A 6 4.47 14.14 5.20
C PHE A 6 3.39 15.23 5.08
N VAL A 7 2.63 15.24 3.99
CA VAL A 7 1.57 16.23 3.75
C VAL A 7 0.29 15.50 3.35
N VAL A 8 -0.76 15.70 4.14
CA VAL A 8 -2.11 15.24 3.79
C VAL A 8 -2.63 16.05 2.62
N ARG A 9 -3.18 15.38 1.62
CA ARG A 9 -3.78 15.99 0.41
C ARG A 9 -5.18 15.46 0.19
N GLU A 10 -6.04 16.30 -0.31
CA GLU A 10 -7.35 15.90 -0.82
C GLU A 10 -7.27 15.82 -2.35
N LEU A 11 -7.61 14.67 -2.89
CA LEU A 11 -7.77 14.46 -4.33
C LEU A 11 -9.25 14.27 -4.64
N PRO A 12 -9.72 14.70 -5.84
CA PRO A 12 -11.07 14.38 -6.28
C PRO A 12 -11.27 12.86 -6.32
N GLU A 13 -12.29 12.36 -5.62
CA GLU A 13 -12.55 10.92 -5.50
C GLU A 13 -12.73 10.25 -6.87
N ALA A 14 -13.38 10.93 -7.82
CA ALA A 14 -13.57 10.41 -9.17
C ALA A 14 -12.25 10.18 -9.90
N GLU A 15 -11.30 11.12 -9.82
CA GLU A 15 -9.98 11.03 -10.42
C GLU A 15 -9.18 9.87 -9.79
N LEU A 16 -9.22 9.78 -8.47
CA LEU A 16 -8.56 8.71 -7.72
C LEU A 16 -9.10 7.33 -8.15
N ARG A 17 -10.43 7.16 -8.18
CA ARG A 17 -11.07 5.89 -8.55
C ARG A 17 -10.83 5.50 -10.00
N GLU A 18 -10.78 6.47 -10.90
CA GLU A 18 -10.45 6.22 -12.31
C GLU A 18 -9.01 5.71 -12.46
N GLU A 19 -8.06 6.36 -11.78
CA GLU A 19 -6.66 5.95 -11.82
C GLU A 19 -6.43 4.57 -11.20
N VAL A 20 -7.06 4.27 -10.07
CA VAL A 20 -7.02 2.92 -9.47
C VAL A 20 -7.51 1.87 -10.46
N ARG A 21 -8.64 2.10 -11.12
CA ARG A 21 -9.18 1.16 -12.14
C ARG A 21 -8.22 0.98 -13.31
N ARG A 22 -7.63 2.08 -13.80
CA ARG A 22 -6.67 2.04 -14.91
C ARG A 22 -5.45 1.20 -14.56
N VAL A 23 -4.85 1.44 -13.39
CA VAL A 23 -3.63 0.73 -13.00
C VAL A 23 -3.91 -0.73 -12.65
N LEU A 24 -5.03 -1.04 -11.99
CA LEU A 24 -5.45 -2.43 -11.77
C LEU A 24 -5.61 -3.19 -13.09
N ALA A 25 -6.19 -2.57 -14.11
CA ALA A 25 -6.32 -3.18 -15.44
C ALA A 25 -4.94 -3.49 -16.04
N LEU A 26 -3.99 -2.55 -15.98
CA LEU A 26 -2.62 -2.77 -16.46
C LEU A 26 -1.90 -3.91 -15.74
N VAL A 27 -2.11 -4.05 -14.44
CA VAL A 27 -1.53 -5.16 -13.67
C VAL A 27 -2.18 -6.48 -14.07
N HIS A 28 -3.51 -6.51 -14.21
CA HIS A 28 -4.25 -7.71 -14.63
C HIS A 28 -3.83 -8.23 -16.02
N GLU A 29 -3.39 -7.36 -16.94
CA GLU A 29 -2.89 -7.78 -18.26
C GLU A 29 -1.67 -8.72 -18.18
N VAL A 30 -0.86 -8.59 -17.14
CA VAL A 30 0.40 -9.35 -16.97
C VAL A 30 0.38 -10.31 -15.79
N LEU A 31 -0.64 -10.24 -14.95
CA LEU A 31 -0.71 -10.98 -13.70
C LEU A 31 -0.81 -12.50 -13.96
N PRO A 32 0.12 -13.32 -13.41
CA PRO A 32 -0.01 -14.77 -13.49
C PRO A 32 -1.29 -15.28 -12.81
N ALA A 33 -1.85 -16.39 -13.29
CA ALA A 33 -3.07 -16.97 -12.72
C ALA A 33 -2.94 -17.38 -11.24
N SER A 34 -1.71 -17.62 -10.78
CA SER A 34 -1.39 -17.94 -9.38
C SER A 34 -1.26 -16.73 -8.46
N ALA A 35 -1.39 -15.52 -9.01
CA ALA A 35 -1.24 -14.27 -8.27
C ALA A 35 -2.55 -13.48 -8.19
N GLU A 36 -2.66 -12.62 -7.22
CA GLU A 36 -3.76 -11.68 -7.07
C GLU A 36 -3.24 -10.25 -6.91
N VAL A 37 -4.06 -9.27 -7.24
CA VAL A 37 -3.77 -7.85 -7.01
C VAL A 37 -4.99 -7.16 -6.40
N ARG A 38 -4.74 -6.24 -5.48
CA ARG A 38 -5.76 -5.39 -4.88
C ARG A 38 -5.20 -4.03 -4.47
N GLU A 39 -6.08 -3.05 -4.38
CA GLU A 39 -5.76 -1.78 -3.75
C GLU A 39 -5.57 -1.96 -2.24
N VAL A 40 -4.53 -1.31 -1.71
CA VAL A 40 -4.24 -1.24 -0.27
C VAL A 40 -3.91 0.21 0.11
N GLY A 41 -3.51 0.43 1.36
CA GLY A 41 -3.15 1.76 1.83
C GLY A 41 -4.35 2.67 2.11
N SER A 42 -4.08 3.96 2.24
CA SER A 42 -5.07 4.93 2.72
C SER A 42 -6.25 5.12 1.77
N THR A 43 -6.00 5.06 0.47
CA THR A 43 -7.02 5.28 -0.57
C THR A 43 -7.99 4.11 -0.72
N ALA A 44 -7.62 2.92 -0.20
CA ALA A 44 -8.45 1.73 -0.23
C ALA A 44 -9.55 1.70 0.84
N VAL A 45 -9.48 2.57 1.86
CA VAL A 45 -10.44 2.59 2.97
C VAL A 45 -11.20 3.91 2.99
N PRO A 46 -12.52 3.89 2.81
CA PRO A 46 -13.34 5.10 2.89
C PRO A 46 -13.13 5.85 4.21
N GLY A 47 -12.95 7.17 4.12
CA GLY A 47 -12.75 8.04 5.28
C GLY A 47 -11.32 8.12 5.81
N VAL A 48 -10.39 7.33 5.33
CA VAL A 48 -8.96 7.45 5.67
C VAL A 48 -8.33 8.58 4.86
N ILE A 49 -7.74 9.55 5.57
CA ILE A 49 -6.96 10.64 4.93
C ILE A 49 -5.55 10.17 4.57
N GLY A 50 -4.92 10.79 3.59
CA GLY A 50 -3.56 10.44 3.18
C GLY A 50 -2.92 11.50 2.31
N LYS A 51 -1.77 11.19 1.73
CA LYS A 51 -1.08 12.08 0.79
C LYS A 51 -1.56 11.93 -0.67
N GLY A 52 -2.56 11.09 -0.91
CA GLY A 52 -3.13 10.86 -2.24
C GLY A 52 -2.34 9.87 -3.10
N ASP A 53 -1.45 9.10 -2.50
CA ASP A 53 -0.76 8.00 -3.16
C ASP A 53 -1.65 6.76 -3.25
N ILE A 54 -1.54 6.07 -4.37
CA ILE A 54 -2.23 4.82 -4.64
C ILE A 54 -1.24 3.68 -4.43
N ASP A 55 -1.57 2.76 -3.55
CA ASP A 55 -0.80 1.56 -3.30
C ASP A 55 -1.57 0.33 -3.80
N LEU A 56 -0.95 -0.46 -4.68
CA LEU A 56 -1.45 -1.77 -5.10
C LEU A 56 -0.57 -2.87 -4.51
N LEU A 57 -1.19 -3.89 -3.97
CA LEU A 57 -0.53 -5.10 -3.50
C LEU A 57 -0.76 -6.23 -4.50
N ALA A 58 0.32 -6.70 -5.13
CA ALA A 58 0.34 -7.91 -5.93
C ALA A 58 1.00 -9.03 -5.13
N ARG A 59 0.36 -10.18 -4.99
CA ARG A 59 0.92 -11.27 -4.17
C ARG A 59 0.68 -12.64 -4.78
N ALA A 60 1.62 -13.55 -4.51
CA ALA A 60 1.58 -14.93 -4.96
C ALA A 60 2.12 -15.86 -3.87
N PRO A 61 1.78 -17.16 -3.90
CA PRO A 61 2.47 -18.17 -3.13
C PRO A 61 3.98 -18.13 -3.37
N LYS A 62 4.76 -18.56 -2.38
CA LYS A 62 6.22 -18.48 -2.42
C LYS A 62 6.82 -19.12 -3.69
N GLU A 63 6.32 -20.28 -4.09
CA GLU A 63 6.76 -21.02 -5.27
C GLU A 63 6.45 -20.31 -6.61
N HIS A 64 5.53 -19.33 -6.60
CA HIS A 64 5.13 -18.56 -7.78
C HIS A 64 5.60 -17.09 -7.74
N PHE A 65 6.29 -16.68 -6.68
CA PHE A 65 6.68 -15.28 -6.51
C PHE A 65 7.68 -14.80 -7.58
N ASP A 66 8.61 -15.66 -8.02
CA ASP A 66 9.53 -15.31 -9.09
C ASP A 66 8.82 -15.12 -10.44
N ALA A 67 7.78 -15.90 -10.71
CA ALA A 67 6.94 -15.71 -11.90
C ALA A 67 6.15 -14.37 -11.83
N LEU A 68 5.63 -14.01 -10.64
CA LEU A 68 4.99 -12.72 -10.43
C LEU A 68 5.98 -11.57 -10.68
N ARG A 69 7.18 -11.63 -10.10
CA ARG A 69 8.22 -10.61 -10.32
C ARG A 69 8.58 -10.47 -11.79
N ALA A 70 8.83 -11.59 -12.48
CA ALA A 70 9.17 -11.57 -13.89
C ALA A 70 8.06 -10.92 -14.76
N ALA A 71 6.80 -11.20 -14.45
CA ALA A 71 5.66 -10.60 -15.12
C ALA A 71 5.58 -9.09 -14.89
N LEU A 72 5.78 -8.64 -13.67
CA LEU A 72 5.78 -7.20 -13.33
C LEU A 72 7.01 -6.48 -13.91
N ASP A 73 8.20 -7.09 -13.89
CA ASP A 73 9.42 -6.55 -14.48
C ASP A 73 9.28 -6.29 -16.00
N ALA A 74 8.47 -7.08 -16.69
CA ALA A 74 8.20 -6.90 -18.12
C ALA A 74 7.36 -5.65 -18.44
N ARG A 75 6.66 -5.08 -17.44
CA ARG A 75 5.68 -4.00 -17.65
C ARG A 75 5.95 -2.75 -16.85
N PHE A 76 6.59 -2.88 -15.67
CA PHE A 76 6.79 -1.79 -14.72
C PHE A 76 8.26 -1.66 -14.31
N GLU A 77 8.65 -0.44 -13.94
CA GLU A 77 9.99 -0.15 -13.45
C GLU A 77 10.11 -0.49 -11.96
N ARG A 78 11.15 -1.22 -11.58
CA ARG A 78 11.46 -1.44 -10.16
C ARG A 78 11.75 -0.12 -9.46
N ASN A 79 11.22 0.06 -8.26
CA ASN A 79 11.50 1.23 -7.46
C ASN A 79 12.83 1.07 -6.70
N PRO A 80 13.89 1.82 -7.08
CA PRO A 80 15.21 1.68 -6.45
C PRO A 80 15.25 2.16 -5.00
N ASP A 81 14.26 2.97 -4.58
CA ASP A 81 14.19 3.53 -3.22
C ASP A 81 13.43 2.60 -2.25
N GLN A 82 12.92 1.48 -2.75
CA GLN A 82 12.24 0.48 -1.94
C GLN A 82 13.08 -0.79 -1.79
N LEU A 83 12.73 -1.57 -0.77
CA LEU A 83 13.33 -2.88 -0.54
C LEU A 83 13.17 -3.78 -1.77
N SER A 84 14.19 -4.58 -2.04
CA SER A 84 14.19 -5.62 -3.07
C SER A 84 14.89 -6.85 -2.51
N ASN A 85 14.15 -7.95 -2.38
CA ASN A 85 14.68 -9.23 -1.89
C ASN A 85 13.84 -10.42 -2.42
N ALA A 86 14.09 -11.62 -1.90
CA ALA A 86 13.41 -12.84 -2.33
C ALA A 86 11.91 -12.89 -2.01
N GLN A 87 11.37 -11.95 -1.23
CA GLN A 87 9.98 -11.96 -0.75
C GLN A 87 9.25 -10.63 -0.92
N TYR A 88 9.95 -9.60 -1.46
CA TYR A 88 9.41 -8.27 -1.69
C TYR A 88 10.07 -7.60 -2.90
N GLN A 89 9.25 -6.94 -3.71
CA GLN A 89 9.71 -6.05 -4.76
C GLN A 89 8.73 -4.89 -4.94
N GLY A 90 9.24 -3.66 -4.87
CA GLY A 90 8.47 -2.45 -5.19
C GLY A 90 8.62 -2.03 -6.64
N TYR A 91 7.55 -1.46 -7.22
CA TYR A 91 7.51 -0.93 -8.58
C TYR A 91 6.91 0.47 -8.61
N ARG A 92 7.37 1.27 -9.57
CA ARG A 92 6.78 2.55 -9.95
C ARG A 92 5.84 2.35 -11.13
N VAL A 93 4.75 3.12 -11.14
CA VAL A 93 3.81 3.15 -12.26
C VAL A 93 3.84 4.54 -12.87
N LEU A 94 3.95 4.62 -14.20
CA LEU A 94 3.84 5.91 -14.90
C LEU A 94 2.40 6.43 -14.79
N SER A 95 2.23 7.53 -14.09
CA SER A 95 0.95 8.15 -13.78
C SER A 95 1.12 9.63 -13.44
N THR A 96 0.04 10.41 -13.52
CA THR A 96 -0.03 11.77 -13.00
C THR A 96 -0.18 11.81 -11.48
N LEU A 97 -0.67 10.71 -10.88
CA LEU A 97 -0.71 10.49 -9.44
C LEU A 97 0.49 9.65 -9.00
N ASP A 98 0.78 9.67 -7.71
CA ASP A 98 1.80 8.79 -7.12
C ASP A 98 1.23 7.39 -6.95
N VAL A 99 1.70 6.44 -7.76
CA VAL A 99 1.21 5.06 -7.79
C VAL A 99 2.37 4.10 -7.62
N ALA A 100 2.25 3.21 -6.64
CA ALA A 100 3.19 2.15 -6.37
C ALA A 100 2.53 0.76 -6.43
N ILE A 101 3.27 -0.23 -6.92
CA ILE A 101 2.92 -1.65 -6.78
C ILE A 101 3.93 -2.28 -5.83
N GLN A 102 3.43 -3.04 -4.87
CA GLN A 102 4.22 -3.82 -3.94
C GLN A 102 3.94 -5.29 -4.20
N ALA A 103 4.96 -6.03 -4.64
CA ALA A 103 4.87 -7.46 -4.83
C ALA A 103 5.36 -8.18 -3.57
N THR A 104 4.58 -9.09 -3.02
CA THR A 104 4.90 -9.84 -1.80
C THR A 104 4.58 -11.33 -1.93
N VAL A 105 5.24 -12.13 -1.10
CA VAL A 105 4.87 -13.54 -0.89
C VAL A 105 3.67 -13.60 0.06
N GLN A 106 2.64 -14.34 -0.33
CA GLN A 106 1.47 -14.58 0.53
C GLN A 106 1.89 -15.26 1.85
N GLY A 107 1.42 -14.69 2.98
CA GLY A 107 1.78 -15.17 4.32
C GLY A 107 3.25 -14.93 4.70
N GLY A 108 4.00 -14.18 3.90
CA GLY A 108 5.37 -13.82 4.18
C GLY A 108 5.49 -12.60 5.11
N PRO A 109 6.74 -12.20 5.44
CA PRO A 109 6.99 -11.14 6.43
C PRO A 109 6.56 -9.74 5.97
N TYR A 110 6.18 -9.57 4.71
CA TYR A 110 5.74 -8.29 4.13
C TYR A 110 4.25 -8.31 3.73
N ASP A 111 3.47 -9.30 4.18
CA ASP A 111 2.07 -9.48 3.78
C ASP A 111 1.05 -8.88 4.78
N ASP A 112 1.50 -8.06 5.71
CA ASP A 112 0.68 -7.45 6.77
C ASP A 112 -0.32 -6.39 6.26
N PHE A 113 -0.17 -5.94 5.00
CA PHE A 113 -1.03 -4.93 4.40
C PHE A 113 -2.51 -5.31 4.41
N VAL A 114 -2.81 -6.59 4.14
CA VAL A 114 -4.19 -7.10 4.08
C VAL A 114 -4.83 -7.09 5.46
N GLU A 115 -4.12 -7.58 6.47
CA GLU A 115 -4.63 -7.61 7.85
C GLU A 115 -4.88 -6.19 8.38
N PHE A 116 -3.97 -5.26 8.09
CA PHE A 116 -4.14 -3.87 8.48
C PHE A 116 -5.31 -3.20 7.75
N LEU A 117 -5.47 -3.45 6.44
CA LEU A 117 -6.60 -2.97 5.66
C LEU A 117 -7.93 -3.48 6.22
N ASP A 118 -7.99 -4.78 6.54
CA ASP A 118 -9.18 -5.41 7.13
C ASP A 118 -9.50 -4.83 8.51
N ALA A 119 -8.49 -4.54 9.32
CA ALA A 119 -8.67 -3.90 10.62
C ALA A 119 -9.29 -2.50 10.49
N LEU A 120 -8.79 -1.68 9.58
CA LEU A 120 -9.34 -0.35 9.31
C LEU A 120 -10.76 -0.43 8.74
N SER A 121 -11.02 -1.36 7.81
CA SER A 121 -12.31 -1.51 7.15
C SER A 121 -13.41 -2.03 8.10
N SER A 122 -13.03 -2.78 9.13
CA SER A 122 -13.98 -3.39 10.09
C SER A 122 -14.20 -2.57 11.35
N ASP A 123 -13.37 -1.57 11.63
CA ASP A 123 -13.45 -0.78 12.87
C ASP A 123 -13.29 0.73 12.59
N PRO A 124 -14.41 1.50 12.56
CA PRO A 124 -14.33 2.95 12.40
C PRO A 124 -13.52 3.68 13.46
N SER A 125 -13.32 3.09 14.64
CA SER A 125 -12.47 3.69 15.69
C SER A 125 -11.00 3.65 15.30
N GLU A 126 -10.54 2.62 14.60
CA GLU A 126 -9.19 2.53 14.05
C GLU A 126 -8.97 3.54 12.92
N VAL A 127 -9.97 3.78 12.08
CA VAL A 127 -9.92 4.85 11.07
C VAL A 127 -9.76 6.22 11.73
N ARG A 128 -10.54 6.52 12.78
CA ARG A 128 -10.40 7.79 13.52
C ARG A 128 -9.03 7.95 14.16
N ALA A 129 -8.52 6.89 14.79
CA ALA A 129 -7.20 6.89 15.42
C ALA A 129 -6.09 7.07 14.39
N TYR A 130 -6.19 6.41 13.24
CA TYR A 130 -5.22 6.53 12.15
C TYR A 130 -5.23 7.94 11.52
N ASN A 131 -6.42 8.52 11.34
CA ASN A 131 -6.55 9.89 10.87
C ASN A 131 -6.00 10.91 11.87
N ALA A 132 -6.19 10.69 13.17
CA ALA A 132 -5.59 11.53 14.22
C ALA A 132 -4.06 11.51 14.16
N LEU A 133 -3.46 10.32 14.00
CA LEU A 133 -2.03 10.16 13.78
C LEU A 133 -1.57 10.98 12.57
N LYS A 134 -2.24 10.85 11.43
CA LYS A 134 -1.87 11.55 10.19
C LYS A 134 -1.97 13.07 10.33
N ARG A 135 -3.02 13.57 10.99
CA ARG A 135 -3.14 15.02 11.26
C ARG A 135 -2.02 15.53 12.16
N ALA A 136 -1.65 14.76 13.19
CA ALA A 136 -0.56 15.13 14.10
C ALA A 136 0.79 15.23 13.40
N TRP A 137 1.00 14.45 12.35
CA TRP A 137 2.26 14.41 11.58
C TRP A 137 2.22 15.24 10.30
N ASN A 138 1.11 15.88 9.98
CA ASN A 138 0.99 16.71 8.78
C ASN A 138 1.97 17.89 8.81
N GLY A 139 2.79 18.01 7.78
CA GLY A 139 3.84 19.03 7.66
C GLY A 139 5.14 18.70 8.41
N LEU A 140 5.26 17.52 9.01
CA LEU A 140 6.45 17.08 9.73
C LEU A 140 7.31 16.10 8.87
N PRO A 141 8.55 15.78 9.30
CA PRO A 141 9.44 14.91 8.53
C PRO A 141 8.83 13.56 8.20
N MET A 142 8.95 13.16 6.95
CA MET A 142 8.42 11.88 6.44
C MET A 142 9.04 10.66 7.15
N SER A 143 10.33 10.74 7.51
CA SER A 143 11.02 9.67 8.26
C SER A 143 10.35 9.39 9.59
N ASP A 144 10.02 10.44 10.33
CA ASP A 144 9.44 10.35 11.66
C ASP A 144 7.98 9.88 11.59
N TYR A 145 7.23 10.38 10.60
CA TYR A 145 5.89 9.87 10.30
C TYR A 145 5.91 8.36 10.01
N ARG A 146 6.87 7.88 9.21
CA ARG A 146 7.00 6.44 8.90
C ARG A 146 7.23 5.60 10.15
N LEU A 147 8.03 6.07 11.09
CA LEU A 147 8.25 5.38 12.38
C LEU A 147 6.96 5.34 13.21
N ALA A 148 6.26 6.47 13.32
CA ALA A 148 4.99 6.55 14.03
C ALA A 148 3.91 5.67 13.38
N LYS A 149 3.82 5.66 12.05
CA LYS A 149 2.93 4.80 11.27
C LYS A 149 3.22 3.31 11.53
N SER A 150 4.49 2.90 11.51
CA SER A 150 4.89 1.51 11.75
C SER A 150 4.52 1.05 13.16
N ALA A 151 4.71 1.91 14.16
CA ALA A 151 4.28 1.63 15.54
C ALA A 151 2.76 1.51 15.67
N PHE A 152 2.01 2.36 14.97
CA PHE A 152 0.55 2.30 14.93
C PHE A 152 0.05 0.98 14.31
N ILE A 153 0.58 0.60 13.14
CA ILE A 153 0.23 -0.64 12.45
C ILE A 153 0.49 -1.85 13.36
N ARG A 154 1.67 -1.94 13.95
CA ARG A 154 2.03 -3.02 14.88
C ARG A 154 1.02 -3.15 16.02
N ARG A 155 0.66 -2.03 16.67
CA ARG A 155 -0.33 -2.02 17.76
C ARG A 155 -1.71 -2.50 17.31
N VAL A 156 -2.15 -2.12 16.11
CA VAL A 156 -3.43 -2.57 15.55
C VAL A 156 -3.43 -4.07 15.32
N LEU A 157 -2.37 -4.59 14.70
CA LEU A 157 -2.22 -6.03 14.42
C LEU A 157 -2.11 -6.87 15.69
N GLU A 158 -1.34 -6.42 16.70
CA GLU A 158 -1.24 -7.09 18.01
C GLU A 158 -2.60 -7.19 18.71
N ARG A 159 -3.40 -6.11 18.69
CA ARG A 159 -4.75 -6.13 19.27
C ARG A 159 -5.69 -7.07 18.54
N ARG A 160 -5.54 -7.20 17.22
CA ARG A 160 -6.35 -8.12 16.41
C ARG A 160 -5.97 -9.57 16.69
N GLY A 161 -4.68 -9.89 16.75
CA GLY A 161 -4.18 -11.22 17.12
C GLY A 161 -4.57 -11.66 18.53
N ALA A 162 -4.66 -10.73 19.48
CA ALA A 162 -5.12 -11.03 20.85
C ALA A 162 -6.63 -11.29 20.96
N ARG A 163 -7.44 -10.96 19.95
CA ARG A 163 -8.89 -11.19 19.90
C ARG A 163 -9.28 -12.44 19.09
N SER A 164 -8.31 -13.05 18.41
CA SER A 164 -8.46 -14.29 17.62
C SER A 164 -8.13 -15.51 18.46
#